data_74d107710578066702fcb229227ee0c9
#
_entry.id   74d107710578066702fcb229227ee0c9
#
_cell.length_a   1.000
_cell.length_b   1.000
_cell.length_c   1.000
_cell.angle_alpha   90.00
_cell.angle_beta   90.00
_cell.angle_gamma   90.00
#
_symmetry.space_group_name_H-M   'P 1'
#
loop_
_entity.id
_entity.type
_entity.pdbx_description
1 polymer ?
#
loop_
_entity_poly.entity_id
_entity_poly.type
_entity_poly.pdbx_seq_one_letter_code
_entity_poly.pdbx_strand_id
1 'polypeptide(L)'
;SLPLRKFFLDTLYFRHNNMEVQIKENKIFAPLLDKWLVLTPEEKVRQEYILRLIENYGYAKEQMRQEVLIAEGNGRGTGRARADIVVWASPEEVDKKHPVIVVECKAENINISVGDYWQGSHYARYMNAPFFVTTNLKQTKVFKVNIDEYPKELGDEILDIPSLDDLNDKKKLQKVMDRTKSFTREEFSRLLFRCHNIIRNNDKLSPEAAFDEISKILFMKIRYERRPNEDNVFSLKQFQKEETYYEKNIRPVNVQR
;
A
#
# COMPACT_ATOMS: atom_id res chain seq x y z
N SER A 1 26.37 11.00 18.89
CA SER A 1 25.70 9.87 18.20
C SER A 1 24.49 9.31 18.98
N LEU A 2 24.32 9.65 20.26
CA LEU A 2 23.16 9.23 21.07
C LEU A 2 21.82 9.94 20.77
N PRO A 3 21.75 11.23 20.41
CA PRO A 3 20.47 11.90 20.23
C PRO A 3 19.71 11.46 18.97
N LEU A 4 20.39 11.06 17.90
CA LEU A 4 19.74 10.58 16.66
C LEU A 4 19.06 9.23 16.86
N ARG A 5 19.68 8.31 17.60
CA ARG A 5 19.10 6.98 17.88
C ARG A 5 17.84 7.07 18.72
N LYS A 6 17.80 7.98 19.68
CA LYS A 6 16.62 8.24 20.52
C LYS A 6 15.52 8.92 19.69
N PHE A 7 15.87 9.88 18.83
CA PHE A 7 14.95 10.52 17.89
C PHE A 7 14.36 9.53 16.88
N PHE A 8 15.16 8.55 16.41
CA PHE A 8 14.69 7.47 15.52
C PHE A 8 13.75 6.51 16.23
N LEU A 9 14.04 6.13 17.48
CA LEU A 9 13.17 5.28 18.28
C LEU A 9 11.86 6.00 18.62
N ASP A 10 11.92 7.27 19.01
CA ASP A 10 10.74 8.08 19.32
C ASP A 10 9.88 8.39 18.09
N THR A 11 10.47 8.39 16.88
CA THR A 11 9.73 8.58 15.61
C THR A 11 9.12 7.25 15.11
N LEU A 12 9.68 6.11 15.47
CA LEU A 12 9.08 4.78 15.26
C LEU A 12 7.97 4.49 16.30
N TYR A 13 8.04 5.14 17.48
CA TYR A 13 6.99 5.14 18.51
C TYR A 13 5.99 6.28 18.31
N PHE A 14 5.58 6.60 17.09
CA PHE A 14 4.29 7.25 16.94
C PHE A 14 3.23 6.27 17.42
N ARG A 15 2.50 6.70 18.45
CA ARG A 15 1.37 6.01 19.06
C ARG A 15 0.49 5.38 17.97
N HIS A 16 0.85 4.20 17.53
CA HIS A 16 -0.13 3.26 17.08
C HIS A 16 -0.76 2.73 18.36
N ASN A 17 -1.98 3.11 18.62
CA ASN A 17 -2.89 2.20 19.29
C ASN A 17 -2.98 1.01 18.34
N ASN A 18 -1.99 0.12 18.36
CA ASN A 18 -2.04 -1.12 17.60
C ASN A 18 -3.22 -1.89 18.17
N MET A 19 -4.37 -1.78 17.50
CA MET A 19 -5.42 -2.73 17.76
C MET A 19 -4.88 -4.08 17.29
N GLU A 20 -4.55 -4.94 18.25
CA GLU A 20 -4.14 -6.30 17.96
C GLU A 20 -5.37 -7.17 17.76
N VAL A 21 -5.26 -8.15 16.87
CA VAL A 21 -6.30 -9.16 16.74
C VAL A 21 -6.47 -9.90 18.08
N GLN A 22 -7.69 -9.99 18.55
CA GLN A 22 -7.99 -10.71 19.77
C GLN A 22 -8.11 -12.20 19.45
N ILE A 23 -7.25 -12.99 20.09
CA ILE A 23 -7.26 -14.46 19.96
C ILE A 23 -7.54 -15.07 21.33
N LYS A 24 -8.48 -16.00 21.39
CA LYS A 24 -8.80 -16.76 22.59
C LYS A 24 -8.95 -18.23 22.22
N GLU A 25 -8.06 -19.06 22.75
CA GLU A 25 -8.01 -20.49 22.41
C GLU A 25 -7.83 -20.66 20.89
N ASN A 26 -8.75 -21.37 20.22
CA ASN A 26 -8.76 -21.58 18.77
C ASN A 26 -9.77 -20.66 18.04
N LYS A 27 -9.98 -19.45 18.57
CA LYS A 27 -10.90 -18.47 18.01
C LYS A 27 -10.25 -17.10 17.88
N ILE A 28 -10.68 -16.36 16.87
CA ILE A 28 -10.29 -14.98 16.59
C ILE A 28 -11.53 -14.10 16.57
N PHE A 29 -11.44 -12.91 17.16
CA PHE A 29 -12.55 -11.97 17.16
C PHE A 29 -12.65 -11.24 15.83
N ALA A 30 -13.83 -11.23 15.24
CA ALA A 30 -14.14 -10.56 13.99
C ALA A 30 -14.89 -9.23 14.26
N PRO A 31 -14.22 -8.08 14.22
CA PRO A 31 -14.81 -6.80 14.63
C PRO A 31 -15.93 -6.32 13.70
N LEU A 32 -15.98 -6.76 12.45
CA LEU A 32 -17.06 -6.41 11.52
C LEU A 32 -18.34 -7.21 11.78
N LEU A 33 -18.23 -8.37 12.44
CA LEU A 33 -19.35 -9.26 12.71
C LEU A 33 -19.73 -9.29 14.20
N ASP A 34 -18.93 -8.66 15.04
CA ASP A 34 -19.04 -8.68 16.50
C ASP A 34 -19.15 -10.09 17.07
N LYS A 35 -18.31 -11.02 16.57
CA LYS A 35 -18.34 -12.43 16.99
C LYS A 35 -16.98 -13.10 16.91
N TRP A 36 -16.85 -14.21 17.61
CA TRP A 36 -15.70 -15.10 17.58
C TRP A 36 -15.83 -16.13 16.45
N LEU A 37 -14.85 -16.17 15.56
CA LEU A 37 -14.72 -17.14 14.47
C LEU A 37 -13.66 -18.17 14.80
N VAL A 38 -13.66 -19.29 14.07
CA VAL A 38 -12.59 -20.28 14.17
C VAL A 38 -11.30 -19.66 13.65
N LEU A 39 -10.23 -19.78 14.41
CA LEU A 39 -8.90 -19.29 14.01
C LEU A 39 -8.33 -20.19 12.91
N THR A 40 -8.40 -19.74 11.68
CA THR A 40 -7.65 -20.31 10.56
C THR A 40 -6.52 -19.35 10.15
N PRO A 41 -5.47 -19.85 9.47
CA PRO A 41 -4.40 -18.97 8.99
C PRO A 41 -4.89 -17.83 8.07
N GLU A 42 -5.88 -18.10 7.24
CA GLU A 42 -6.50 -17.09 6.36
C GLU A 42 -7.37 -16.10 7.13
N GLU A 43 -8.18 -16.61 8.09
CA GLU A 43 -9.00 -15.76 8.95
C GLU A 43 -8.13 -14.80 9.78
N LYS A 44 -6.96 -15.24 10.24
CA LYS A 44 -6.02 -14.38 10.91
C LYS A 44 -5.57 -13.22 10.00
N VAL A 45 -5.19 -13.52 8.77
CA VAL A 45 -4.81 -12.50 7.77
C VAL A 45 -5.96 -11.53 7.52
N ARG A 46 -7.17 -12.04 7.37
CA ARG A 46 -8.36 -11.22 7.15
C ARG A 46 -8.60 -10.24 8.30
N GLN A 47 -8.58 -10.71 9.54
CA GLN A 47 -8.83 -9.83 10.69
C GLN A 47 -7.70 -8.82 10.91
N GLU A 48 -6.45 -9.20 10.73
CA GLU A 48 -5.31 -8.27 10.78
C GLU A 48 -5.40 -7.20 9.66
N TYR A 49 -5.85 -7.57 8.46
CA TYR A 49 -6.01 -6.60 7.38
C TYR A 49 -7.19 -5.65 7.60
N ILE A 50 -8.29 -6.13 8.21
CA ILE A 50 -9.42 -5.27 8.65
C ILE A 50 -8.93 -4.22 9.64
N LEU A 51 -8.15 -4.59 10.66
CA LEU A 51 -7.57 -3.64 11.60
C LEU A 51 -6.66 -2.64 10.91
N ARG A 52 -5.86 -3.09 9.94
CA ARG A 52 -5.03 -2.18 9.12
C ARG A 52 -5.87 -1.17 8.32
N LEU A 53 -6.99 -1.60 7.74
CA LEU A 53 -7.91 -0.69 7.03
C LEU A 53 -8.48 0.39 7.97
N ILE A 54 -8.77 0.02 9.22
CA ILE A 54 -9.27 0.96 10.23
C ILE A 54 -8.17 1.94 10.65
N GLU A 55 -7.01 1.42 11.07
CA GLU A 55 -5.95 2.22 11.70
C GLU A 55 -5.14 3.05 10.72
N ASN A 56 -4.75 2.45 9.59
CA ASN A 56 -3.81 3.09 8.67
C ASN A 56 -4.52 3.86 7.56
N TYR A 57 -5.72 3.41 7.17
CA TYR A 57 -6.47 4.00 6.06
C TYR A 57 -7.70 4.80 6.51
N GLY A 58 -8.06 4.73 7.78
CA GLY A 58 -9.13 5.52 8.39
C GLY A 58 -10.55 5.07 8.05
N TYR A 59 -10.73 3.88 7.48
CA TYR A 59 -12.06 3.35 7.16
C TYR A 59 -12.82 2.97 8.44
N ALA A 60 -14.08 3.40 8.55
CA ALA A 60 -14.95 2.97 9.63
C ALA A 60 -15.43 1.52 9.43
N LYS A 61 -15.70 0.79 10.52
CA LYS A 61 -16.23 -0.58 10.46
C LYS A 61 -17.52 -0.66 9.66
N GLU A 62 -18.34 0.35 9.78
CA GLU A 62 -19.64 0.49 9.12
C GLU A 62 -19.51 0.56 7.59
N GLN A 63 -18.34 0.97 7.07
CA GLN A 63 -18.03 1.04 5.64
C GLN A 63 -17.55 -0.30 5.05
N MET A 64 -17.43 -1.33 5.87
CA MET A 64 -16.85 -2.60 5.45
C MET A 64 -17.80 -3.78 5.67
N ARG A 65 -17.64 -4.79 4.83
CA ARG A 65 -18.24 -6.11 5.01
C ARG A 65 -17.19 -7.18 4.73
N GLN A 66 -17.31 -8.32 5.41
CA GLN A 66 -16.50 -9.51 5.10
C GLN A 66 -17.36 -10.64 4.56
N GLU A 67 -16.76 -11.59 3.82
CA GLU A 67 -17.42 -12.74 3.23
C GLU A 67 -18.61 -12.35 2.32
N VAL A 68 -18.45 -11.29 1.51
CA VAL A 68 -19.50 -10.76 0.65
C VAL A 68 -19.72 -11.66 -0.55
N LEU A 69 -20.92 -12.14 -0.74
CA LEU A 69 -21.30 -12.95 -1.89
C LEU A 69 -21.21 -12.14 -3.19
N ILE A 70 -20.45 -12.64 -4.16
CA ILE A 70 -20.19 -11.92 -5.41
C ILE A 70 -21.17 -12.28 -6.51
N ALA A 71 -21.58 -13.53 -6.62
CA ALA A 71 -22.56 -13.99 -7.62
C ALA A 71 -23.36 -15.20 -7.15
N GLU A 72 -24.63 -15.22 -7.47
CA GLU A 72 -25.37 -16.45 -7.63
C GLU A 72 -25.13 -16.96 -9.06
N GLY A 73 -24.03 -17.71 -9.24
CA GLY A 73 -23.69 -18.26 -10.55
C GLY A 73 -24.62 -19.41 -10.92
N ASN A 74 -25.34 -19.31 -12.03
CA ASN A 74 -25.99 -20.42 -12.72
C ASN A 74 -24.97 -21.39 -13.35
N GLY A 75 -23.72 -21.37 -12.93
CA GLY A 75 -22.63 -22.22 -13.43
C GLY A 75 -22.39 -23.43 -12.55
N ARG A 76 -22.08 -24.57 -13.17
CA ARG A 76 -21.85 -25.90 -12.58
C ARG A 76 -20.69 -25.98 -11.54
N GLY A 77 -20.38 -24.92 -10.82
CA GLY A 77 -19.43 -24.88 -9.73
C GLY A 77 -20.14 -24.73 -8.39
N THR A 78 -19.89 -25.65 -7.46
CA THR A 78 -20.58 -25.81 -6.17
C THR A 78 -20.13 -24.79 -5.11
N GLY A 79 -19.46 -23.70 -5.48
CA GLY A 79 -18.97 -22.66 -4.58
C GLY A 79 -19.61 -21.31 -4.85
N ARG A 80 -20.27 -20.72 -3.85
CA ARG A 80 -20.66 -19.31 -3.89
C ARG A 80 -19.39 -18.48 -3.73
N ALA A 81 -18.95 -17.82 -4.81
CA ALA A 81 -17.79 -16.96 -4.76
C ALA A 81 -18.03 -15.81 -3.78
N ARG A 82 -17.09 -15.57 -2.89
CA ARG A 82 -17.15 -14.50 -1.88
C ARG A 82 -15.88 -13.68 -1.92
N ALA A 83 -16.02 -12.37 -1.78
CA ALA A 83 -14.89 -11.49 -1.50
C ALA A 83 -14.63 -11.48 0.00
N ASP A 84 -13.37 -11.56 0.39
CA ASP A 84 -12.99 -11.63 1.80
C ASP A 84 -13.35 -10.35 2.55
N ILE A 85 -13.01 -9.20 1.98
CA ILE A 85 -13.34 -7.88 2.53
C ILE A 85 -13.77 -6.97 1.38
N VAL A 86 -14.83 -6.21 1.63
CA VAL A 86 -15.32 -5.19 0.70
C VAL A 86 -15.46 -3.88 1.44
N VAL A 87 -14.99 -2.78 0.83
CA VAL A 87 -14.97 -1.44 1.42
C VAL A 87 -15.73 -0.47 0.54
N TRP A 88 -16.62 0.33 1.13
CA TRP A 88 -17.37 1.41 0.47
C TRP A 88 -16.84 2.79 0.87
N ALA A 89 -17.17 3.81 0.10
CA ALA A 89 -16.72 5.17 0.34
C ALA A 89 -17.34 5.79 1.62
N SER A 90 -18.55 5.38 1.98
CA SER A 90 -19.21 5.80 3.22
C SER A 90 -20.13 4.70 3.77
N PRO A 91 -20.55 4.77 5.06
CA PRO A 91 -21.49 3.81 5.64
C PRO A 91 -22.83 3.78 4.92
N GLU A 92 -23.32 4.93 4.42
CA GLU A 92 -24.61 5.06 3.73
C GLU A 92 -24.62 4.40 2.36
N GLU A 93 -23.43 4.14 1.79
CA GLU A 93 -23.26 3.54 0.48
C GLU A 93 -23.16 2.01 0.54
N VAL A 94 -22.96 1.46 1.72
CA VAL A 94 -22.86 0.01 1.92
C VAL A 94 -24.11 -0.67 1.39
N ASP A 95 -23.92 -1.72 0.59
CA ASP A 95 -24.96 -2.52 -0.06
C ASP A 95 -25.87 -1.76 -1.04
N LYS A 96 -25.60 -0.45 -1.28
CA LYS A 96 -26.42 0.39 -2.17
C LYS A 96 -25.68 0.84 -3.43
N LYS A 97 -24.38 1.06 -3.33
CA LYS A 97 -23.52 1.53 -4.42
C LYS A 97 -22.35 0.58 -4.62
N HIS A 98 -21.63 0.80 -5.70
CA HIS A 98 -20.40 0.06 -5.98
C HIS A 98 -19.38 0.31 -4.88
N PRO A 99 -18.70 -0.75 -4.40
CA PRO A 99 -17.62 -0.59 -3.45
C PRO A 99 -16.42 0.10 -4.08
N VAL A 100 -15.52 0.59 -3.24
CA VAL A 100 -14.26 1.21 -3.66
C VAL A 100 -13.15 0.19 -3.76
N ILE A 101 -13.07 -0.73 -2.79
CA ILE A 101 -11.99 -1.69 -2.68
C ILE A 101 -12.55 -3.08 -2.42
N VAL A 102 -12.00 -4.06 -3.13
CA VAL A 102 -12.18 -5.49 -2.85
C VAL A 102 -10.84 -6.06 -2.41
N VAL A 103 -10.84 -6.85 -1.34
CA VAL A 103 -9.65 -7.51 -0.80
C VAL A 103 -9.84 -9.02 -0.83
N GLU A 104 -8.82 -9.71 -1.31
CA GLU A 104 -8.66 -11.15 -1.29
C GLU A 104 -7.52 -11.51 -0.35
N CYS A 105 -7.79 -12.30 0.67
CA CYS A 105 -6.82 -12.73 1.67
C CYS A 105 -6.37 -14.16 1.38
N LYS A 106 -5.10 -14.43 1.62
CA LYS A 106 -4.52 -15.78 1.59
C LYS A 106 -3.80 -16.03 2.91
N ALA A 107 -3.73 -17.28 3.31
CA ALA A 107 -2.99 -17.65 4.50
C ALA A 107 -1.51 -17.20 4.39
N GLU A 108 -0.92 -16.80 5.50
CA GLU A 108 0.43 -16.20 5.56
C GLU A 108 1.55 -17.09 4.97
N ASN A 109 1.35 -18.41 5.00
CA ASN A 109 2.27 -19.41 4.46
C ASN A 109 2.03 -19.76 2.99
N ILE A 110 1.03 -19.17 2.35
CA ILE A 110 0.72 -19.40 0.93
C ILE A 110 1.42 -18.35 0.09
N ASN A 111 2.19 -18.79 -0.90
CA ASN A 111 2.72 -17.89 -1.92
C ASN A 111 1.60 -17.46 -2.86
N ILE A 112 1.38 -16.15 -2.94
CA ILE A 112 0.37 -15.58 -3.84
C ILE A 112 0.85 -15.74 -5.29
N SER A 113 -0.01 -16.31 -6.10
CA SER A 113 0.22 -16.57 -7.52
C SER A 113 -0.49 -15.57 -8.42
N VAL A 114 -0.18 -15.58 -9.71
CA VAL A 114 -0.90 -14.78 -10.70
C VAL A 114 -2.38 -15.14 -10.75
N GLY A 115 -2.74 -16.41 -10.53
CA GLY A 115 -4.13 -16.85 -10.46
C GLY A 115 -4.93 -16.17 -9.34
N ASP A 116 -4.30 -15.94 -8.19
CA ASP A 116 -4.95 -15.24 -7.07
C ASP A 116 -5.22 -13.77 -7.38
N TYR A 117 -4.32 -13.11 -8.14
CA TYR A 117 -4.57 -11.75 -8.61
C TYR A 117 -5.74 -11.68 -9.61
N TRP A 118 -5.85 -12.66 -10.50
CA TRP A 118 -6.98 -12.75 -11.42
C TRP A 118 -8.30 -12.96 -10.68
N GLN A 119 -8.32 -13.76 -9.61
CA GLN A 119 -9.49 -13.93 -8.77
C GLN A 119 -9.95 -12.59 -8.19
N GLY A 120 -9.04 -11.84 -7.55
CA GLY A 120 -9.33 -10.51 -7.00
C GLY A 120 -9.80 -9.52 -8.07
N SER A 121 -9.17 -9.53 -9.25
CA SER A 121 -9.57 -8.70 -10.39
C SER A 121 -10.98 -9.01 -10.87
N HIS A 122 -11.34 -10.29 -10.99
CA HIS A 122 -12.69 -10.70 -11.38
C HIS A 122 -13.75 -10.23 -10.37
N TYR A 123 -13.43 -10.33 -9.08
CA TYR A 123 -14.32 -9.88 -8.02
C TYR A 123 -14.52 -8.36 -8.06
N ALA A 124 -13.42 -7.61 -8.17
CA ALA A 124 -13.49 -6.16 -8.30
C ALA A 124 -14.30 -5.71 -9.53
N ARG A 125 -14.08 -6.34 -10.69
CA ARG A 125 -14.83 -6.04 -11.92
C ARG A 125 -16.31 -6.36 -11.78
N TYR A 126 -16.64 -7.49 -11.19
CA TYR A 126 -18.03 -7.88 -10.98
C TYR A 126 -18.76 -6.88 -10.08
N MET A 127 -18.10 -6.40 -9.04
CA MET A 127 -18.64 -5.42 -8.09
C MET A 127 -18.49 -3.97 -8.56
N ASN A 128 -17.86 -3.73 -9.71
CA ASN A 128 -17.47 -2.39 -10.20
C ASN A 128 -16.61 -1.61 -9.19
N ALA A 129 -15.70 -2.31 -8.49
CA ALA A 129 -14.75 -1.69 -7.60
C ALA A 129 -13.49 -1.24 -8.38
N PRO A 130 -13.07 0.03 -8.26
CA PRO A 130 -11.90 0.53 -8.97
C PRO A 130 -10.57 0.01 -8.42
N PHE A 131 -10.56 -0.57 -7.24
CA PHE A 131 -9.35 -1.11 -6.62
C PHE A 131 -9.56 -2.52 -6.11
N PHE A 132 -8.51 -3.35 -6.24
CA PHE A 132 -8.46 -4.60 -5.50
C PHE A 132 -7.09 -4.83 -4.87
N VAL A 133 -7.09 -5.60 -3.80
CA VAL A 133 -5.93 -6.01 -3.05
C VAL A 133 -5.89 -7.51 -2.96
N THR A 134 -4.72 -8.10 -3.14
CA THR A 134 -4.47 -9.49 -2.75
C THR A 134 -3.33 -9.51 -1.73
N THR A 135 -3.57 -10.13 -0.58
CA THR A 135 -2.62 -10.07 0.53
C THR A 135 -2.55 -11.38 1.33
N ASN A 136 -1.34 -11.68 1.81
CA ASN A 136 -1.10 -12.64 2.89
C ASN A 136 -0.33 -11.97 4.04
N LEU A 137 -0.36 -10.64 4.14
CA LEU A 137 0.37 -9.74 5.03
C LEU A 137 1.87 -9.62 4.75
N LYS A 138 2.54 -10.69 4.34
CA LYS A 138 3.96 -10.67 3.92
C LYS A 138 4.10 -10.11 2.51
N GLN A 139 3.16 -10.45 1.65
CA GLN A 139 3.07 -9.98 0.28
C GLN A 139 1.70 -9.34 0.09
N THR A 140 1.71 -8.06 -0.26
CA THR A 140 0.49 -7.32 -0.58
C THR A 140 0.67 -6.67 -1.94
N LYS A 141 -0.27 -6.89 -2.83
CA LYS A 141 -0.34 -6.20 -4.11
C LYS A 141 -1.67 -5.50 -4.26
N VAL A 142 -1.59 -4.30 -4.77
CA VAL A 142 -2.71 -3.42 -5.00
C VAL A 142 -2.81 -3.12 -6.48
N PHE A 143 -4.01 -3.20 -7.02
CA PHE A 143 -4.27 -2.93 -8.43
C PHE A 143 -5.40 -1.92 -8.57
N LYS A 144 -5.20 -0.97 -9.48
CA LYS A 144 -6.26 -0.16 -10.05
C LYS A 144 -6.88 -0.93 -11.20
N VAL A 145 -8.19 -1.11 -11.17
CA VAL A 145 -8.94 -1.81 -12.22
C VAL A 145 -9.59 -0.80 -13.13
N ASN A 146 -9.32 -0.87 -14.41
CA ASN A 146 -10.12 -0.17 -15.41
C ASN A 146 -11.32 -1.06 -15.78
N ILE A 147 -12.50 -0.66 -15.30
CA ILE A 147 -13.72 -1.48 -15.39
C ILE A 147 -14.21 -1.53 -16.85
N ASP A 148 -14.00 -0.47 -17.60
CA ASP A 148 -14.53 -0.27 -18.95
C ASP A 148 -13.59 -0.81 -20.06
N GLU A 149 -12.37 -1.20 -19.75
CA GLU A 149 -11.40 -1.67 -20.73
C GLU A 149 -11.62 -3.12 -21.17
N TYR A 150 -11.46 -3.31 -22.49
CA TYR A 150 -11.45 -4.63 -23.10
C TYR A 150 -10.26 -4.72 -24.09
N PRO A 151 -9.46 -5.80 -24.13
CA PRO A 151 -9.60 -7.03 -23.35
C PRO A 151 -9.39 -6.82 -21.84
N LYS A 152 -9.99 -7.70 -21.05
CA LYS A 152 -9.89 -7.65 -19.59
C LYS A 152 -8.45 -7.94 -19.15
N GLU A 153 -7.77 -6.92 -18.71
CA GLU A 153 -6.44 -7.04 -18.13
C GLU A 153 -6.50 -7.10 -16.60
N LEU A 154 -5.40 -7.47 -15.97
CA LEU A 154 -5.32 -7.56 -14.53
C LEU A 154 -5.54 -6.18 -13.87
N GLY A 155 -5.15 -5.12 -14.56
CA GLY A 155 -5.13 -3.75 -14.08
C GLY A 155 -3.71 -3.30 -13.74
N ASP A 156 -3.56 -1.99 -13.51
CA ASP A 156 -2.27 -1.39 -13.16
C ASP A 156 -1.93 -1.67 -11.69
N GLU A 157 -0.77 -2.27 -11.44
CA GLU A 157 -0.25 -2.39 -10.07
C GLU A 157 0.16 -1.01 -9.54
N ILE A 158 -0.47 -0.58 -8.46
CA ILE A 158 -0.19 0.69 -7.78
C ILE A 158 0.46 0.45 -6.42
N LEU A 159 1.04 1.50 -5.82
CA LEU A 159 1.80 1.36 -4.59
C LEU A 159 0.94 1.07 -3.37
N ASP A 160 -0.26 1.64 -3.32
CA ASP A 160 -1.13 1.55 -2.14
C ASP A 160 -2.59 1.84 -2.52
N ILE A 161 -3.53 1.45 -1.66
CA ILE A 161 -4.94 1.82 -1.77
C ILE A 161 -5.15 3.27 -1.29
N PRO A 162 -6.21 3.94 -1.77
CA PRO A 162 -6.61 5.22 -1.20
C PRO A 162 -7.05 5.06 0.26
N SER A 163 -6.69 6.03 1.10
CA SER A 163 -7.29 6.19 2.42
C SER A 163 -8.66 6.85 2.32
N LEU A 164 -9.42 6.85 3.41
CA LEU A 164 -10.69 7.58 3.46
C LEU A 164 -10.52 9.08 3.16
N ASP A 165 -9.42 9.68 3.62
CA ASP A 165 -9.09 11.07 3.34
C ASP A 165 -8.76 11.32 1.86
N ASP A 166 -8.09 10.36 1.21
CA ASP A 166 -7.82 10.43 -0.24
C ASP A 166 -9.11 10.34 -1.07
N LEU A 167 -10.09 9.52 -0.65
CA LEU A 167 -11.38 9.40 -1.35
C LEU A 167 -12.19 10.69 -1.33
N ASN A 168 -12.05 11.49 -0.29
CA ASN A 168 -12.77 12.76 -0.12
C ASN A 168 -12.14 13.91 -0.90
N ASP A 169 -10.95 13.75 -1.47
CA ASP A 169 -10.24 14.75 -2.25
C ASP A 169 -9.81 14.20 -3.63
N LYS A 170 -10.44 14.70 -4.69
CA LYS A 170 -10.16 14.28 -6.07
C LYS A 170 -8.69 14.40 -6.45
N LYS A 171 -7.96 15.41 -5.95
CA LYS A 171 -6.54 15.60 -6.26
C LYS A 171 -5.68 14.58 -5.53
N LYS A 172 -6.02 14.27 -4.27
CA LYS A 172 -5.33 13.23 -3.49
C LYS A 172 -5.57 11.86 -4.12
N LEU A 173 -6.83 11.54 -4.44
CA LEU A 173 -7.19 10.28 -5.11
C LEU A 173 -6.44 10.12 -6.43
N GLN A 174 -6.39 11.16 -7.26
CA GLN A 174 -5.63 11.13 -8.52
C GLN A 174 -4.14 10.83 -8.26
N LYS A 175 -3.53 11.46 -7.25
CA LYS A 175 -2.14 11.17 -6.87
C LYS A 175 -1.92 9.70 -6.47
N VAL A 176 -2.86 9.09 -5.76
CA VAL A 176 -2.78 7.65 -5.41
C VAL A 176 -2.87 6.80 -6.67
N MET A 177 -3.80 7.13 -7.57
CA MET A 177 -3.99 6.41 -8.83
C MET A 177 -2.79 6.52 -9.79
N ASP A 178 -2.06 7.63 -9.75
CA ASP A 178 -0.88 7.88 -10.60
C ASP A 178 0.41 7.26 -10.03
N ARG A 179 0.38 6.75 -8.81
CA ARG A 179 1.51 6.06 -8.18
C ARG A 179 1.60 4.61 -8.64
N THR A 180 1.74 4.40 -9.94
CA THR A 180 1.99 3.07 -10.47
C THR A 180 3.30 2.51 -9.93
N LYS A 181 3.30 1.23 -9.61
CA LYS A 181 4.51 0.52 -9.18
C LYS A 181 5.40 0.31 -10.40
N SER A 182 6.43 1.14 -10.49
CA SER A 182 7.36 1.13 -11.62
C SER A 182 8.43 0.04 -11.55
N PHE A 183 8.58 -0.67 -10.41
CA PHE A 183 9.71 -1.55 -10.19
C PHE A 183 9.30 -2.90 -9.60
N THR A 184 9.79 -3.97 -10.22
CA THR A 184 9.85 -5.28 -9.57
C THR A 184 10.87 -5.24 -8.41
N ARG A 185 10.84 -6.26 -7.54
CA ARG A 185 11.81 -6.38 -6.43
C ARG A 185 13.26 -6.39 -6.95
N GLU A 186 13.50 -7.08 -8.06
CA GLU A 186 14.80 -7.19 -8.71
C GLU A 186 15.25 -5.86 -9.32
N GLU A 187 14.33 -5.11 -9.91
CA GLU A 187 14.61 -3.77 -10.44
C GLU A 187 14.92 -2.80 -9.33
N PHE A 188 14.15 -2.84 -8.24
CA PHE A 188 14.40 -2.01 -7.06
C PHE A 188 15.76 -2.35 -6.42
N SER A 189 16.09 -3.63 -6.27
CA SER A 189 17.38 -4.06 -5.74
C SER A 189 18.55 -3.58 -6.62
N ARG A 190 18.40 -3.68 -7.95
CA ARG A 190 19.39 -3.16 -8.90
C ARG A 190 19.53 -1.63 -8.81
N LEU A 191 18.42 -0.92 -8.63
CA LEU A 191 18.43 0.53 -8.46
C LEU A 191 19.17 0.92 -7.17
N LEU A 192 18.83 0.28 -6.04
CA LEU A 192 19.53 0.51 -4.77
C LEU A 192 21.02 0.24 -4.86
N PHE A 193 21.41 -0.84 -5.53
CA PHE A 193 22.82 -1.17 -5.74
C PHE A 193 23.54 -0.11 -6.59
N ARG A 194 22.88 0.43 -7.61
CA ARG A 194 23.42 1.55 -8.40
C ARG A 194 23.57 2.81 -7.56
N CYS A 195 22.56 3.18 -6.78
CA CYS A 195 22.63 4.33 -5.87
C CYS A 195 23.78 4.17 -4.88
N HIS A 196 23.92 2.97 -4.28
CA HIS A 196 25.01 2.64 -3.38
C HIS A 196 26.37 2.86 -4.02
N ASN A 197 26.59 2.35 -5.25
CA ASN A 197 27.84 2.50 -5.96
C ASN A 197 28.13 3.96 -6.34
N ILE A 198 27.13 4.71 -6.74
CA ILE A 198 27.27 6.15 -7.06
C ILE A 198 27.72 6.92 -5.82
N ILE A 199 27.01 6.78 -4.70
CA ILE A 199 27.33 7.48 -3.44
C ILE A 199 28.71 7.07 -2.95
N ARG A 200 28.99 5.77 -2.94
CA ARG A 200 30.30 5.26 -2.53
C ARG A 200 31.45 5.81 -3.36
N ASN A 201 31.28 5.86 -4.67
CA ASN A 201 32.37 6.29 -5.57
C ASN A 201 32.56 7.80 -5.58
N ASN A 202 31.47 8.58 -5.53
CA ASN A 202 31.52 10.04 -5.55
C ASN A 202 32.06 10.59 -4.23
N ASP A 203 31.59 10.06 -3.10
CA ASP A 203 31.92 10.56 -1.77
C ASP A 203 33.06 9.78 -1.09
N LYS A 204 33.63 8.79 -1.79
CA LYS A 204 34.69 7.90 -1.28
C LYS A 204 34.34 7.24 0.06
N LEU A 205 33.07 6.90 0.24
CA LEU A 205 32.57 6.29 1.47
C LEU A 205 32.85 4.79 1.53
N SER A 206 32.90 4.25 2.75
CA SER A 206 32.86 2.79 2.95
C SER A 206 31.49 2.24 2.50
N PRO A 207 31.38 0.93 2.19
CA PRO A 207 30.09 0.33 1.83
C PRO A 207 28.99 0.57 2.88
N GLU A 208 29.33 0.47 4.15
CA GLU A 208 28.41 0.68 5.28
C GLU A 208 27.95 2.14 5.37
N ALA A 209 28.87 3.10 5.19
CA ALA A 209 28.53 4.52 5.20
C ALA A 209 27.66 4.91 4.00
N ALA A 210 27.92 4.38 2.82
CA ALA A 210 27.07 4.59 1.63
C ALA A 210 25.67 4.01 1.81
N PHE A 211 25.54 2.85 2.45
CA PHE A 211 24.24 2.26 2.77
C PHE A 211 23.46 3.09 3.80
N ASP A 212 24.15 3.65 4.80
CA ASP A 212 23.54 4.54 5.80
C ASP A 212 22.98 5.82 5.15
N GLU A 213 23.71 6.42 4.21
CA GLU A 213 23.23 7.60 3.46
C GLU A 213 21.98 7.28 2.61
N ILE A 214 21.96 6.15 1.89
CA ILE A 214 20.76 5.71 1.15
C ILE A 214 19.58 5.53 2.09
N SER A 215 19.80 4.88 3.22
CA SER A 215 18.76 4.64 4.21
C SER A 215 18.18 5.96 4.72
N LYS A 216 19.00 6.95 5.02
CA LYS A 216 18.54 8.30 5.42
C LYS A 216 17.68 8.95 4.34
N ILE A 217 18.11 8.92 3.09
CA ILE A 217 17.36 9.48 1.96
C ILE A 217 15.98 8.78 1.81
N LEU A 218 15.96 7.46 1.87
CA LEU A 218 14.73 6.69 1.77
C LEU A 218 13.75 7.00 2.92
N PHE A 219 14.26 7.07 4.14
CA PHE A 219 13.44 7.42 5.30
C PHE A 219 12.89 8.86 5.21
N MET A 220 13.70 9.81 4.78
CA MET A 220 13.23 11.17 4.53
C MET A 220 12.14 11.20 3.47
N LYS A 221 12.33 10.50 2.36
CA LYS A 221 11.34 10.41 1.28
C LYS A 221 10.01 9.82 1.80
N ILE A 222 10.06 8.69 2.50
CA ILE A 222 8.86 8.06 3.09
C ILE A 222 8.16 9.02 4.05
N ARG A 223 8.92 9.75 4.87
CA ARG A 223 8.36 10.71 5.82
C ARG A 223 7.64 11.85 5.13
N TYR A 224 8.21 12.41 4.07
CA TYR A 224 7.60 13.49 3.30
C TYR A 224 6.38 13.02 2.50
N GLU A 225 6.45 11.84 1.90
CA GLU A 225 5.33 11.28 1.13
C GLU A 225 4.09 10.95 1.99
N ARG A 226 4.30 10.71 3.29
CA ARG A 226 3.21 10.47 4.24
C ARG A 226 2.52 11.74 4.76
N ARG A 227 3.04 12.92 4.44
CA ARG A 227 2.45 14.20 4.87
C ARG A 227 1.46 14.68 3.80
N PRO A 228 0.16 14.77 4.11
CA PRO A 228 -0.87 15.03 3.09
C PRO A 228 -0.83 16.44 2.49
N ASN A 229 -0.16 17.41 3.13
CA ASN A 229 -0.25 18.84 2.79
C ASN A 229 1.08 19.50 2.39
N GLU A 230 2.16 18.75 2.24
CA GLU A 230 3.44 19.31 1.81
C GLU A 230 3.72 18.96 0.34
N ASP A 231 4.24 19.91 -0.42
CA ASP A 231 4.74 19.66 -1.77
C ASP A 231 5.78 18.53 -1.73
N ASN A 232 5.71 17.63 -2.69
CA ASN A 232 6.65 16.50 -2.76
C ASN A 232 8.06 17.01 -3.11
N VAL A 233 8.83 17.33 -2.07
CA VAL A 233 10.22 17.83 -2.21
C VAL A 233 11.16 16.78 -2.83
N PHE A 234 10.78 15.50 -2.83
CA PHE A 234 11.52 14.41 -3.47
C PHE A 234 11.02 14.08 -4.89
N SER A 235 10.38 15.02 -5.56
CA SER A 235 10.05 14.86 -6.99
C SER A 235 11.24 15.18 -7.88
N LEU A 236 11.35 14.52 -9.03
CA LEU A 236 12.37 14.80 -10.03
C LEU A 236 12.35 16.29 -10.44
N LYS A 237 11.14 16.85 -10.59
CA LYS A 237 10.95 18.26 -10.94
C LYS A 237 11.49 19.21 -9.89
N GLN A 238 11.41 18.88 -8.61
CA GLN A 238 11.96 19.69 -7.53
C GLN A 238 13.48 19.58 -7.50
N PHE A 239 14.04 18.39 -7.62
CA PHE A 239 15.50 18.20 -7.72
C PHE A 239 16.10 18.95 -8.90
N GLN A 240 15.46 18.92 -10.07
CA GLN A 240 15.91 19.67 -11.24
C GLN A 240 15.89 21.19 -11.02
N LYS A 241 14.91 21.72 -10.28
CA LYS A 241 14.88 23.14 -9.91
C LYS A 241 16.01 23.51 -8.95
N GLU A 242 16.24 22.68 -7.94
CA GLU A 242 17.30 22.87 -6.94
C GLU A 242 18.68 22.79 -7.57
N GLU A 243 18.91 21.81 -8.44
CA GLU A 243 20.15 21.67 -9.21
C GLU A 243 20.41 22.92 -10.07
N THR A 244 19.40 23.39 -10.80
CA THR A 244 19.51 24.62 -11.61
C THR A 244 19.77 25.85 -10.77
N TYR A 245 19.16 25.96 -9.58
CA TYR A 245 19.38 27.02 -8.64
C TYR A 245 20.83 27.00 -8.09
N TYR A 246 21.30 25.80 -7.69
CA TYR A 246 22.64 25.57 -7.19
C TYR A 246 23.71 25.91 -8.24
N GLU A 247 23.53 25.41 -9.47
CA GLU A 247 24.44 25.68 -10.57
C GLU A 247 24.52 27.16 -10.90
N LYS A 248 23.38 27.88 -10.86
CA LYS A 248 23.33 29.31 -11.18
C LYS A 248 23.84 30.25 -10.07
N ASN A 249 23.63 29.87 -8.80
CA ASN A 249 23.81 30.80 -7.69
C ASN A 249 24.90 30.40 -6.68
N ILE A 250 25.25 29.13 -6.58
CA ILE A 250 26.13 28.63 -5.53
C ILE A 250 27.45 28.09 -6.08
N ARG A 251 27.48 27.59 -7.32
CA ARG A 251 28.71 27.12 -7.94
C ARG A 251 29.55 28.32 -8.33
N PRO A 252 30.58 28.69 -7.57
CA PRO A 252 31.44 29.74 -8.02
C PRO A 252 32.18 29.26 -9.26
N VAL A 253 32.14 30.09 -10.29
CA VAL A 253 33.04 30.03 -11.43
C VAL A 253 34.46 29.94 -10.90
N ASN A 254 35.01 28.75 -10.75
CA ASN A 254 36.44 28.51 -10.67
C ASN A 254 36.74 27.00 -10.61
N VAL A 255 36.82 26.37 -11.76
CA VAL A 255 37.91 25.42 -12.03
C VAL A 255 38.38 25.67 -13.47
N GLN A 256 39.12 26.75 -13.62
CA GLN A 256 40.23 26.70 -14.56
C GLN A 256 41.39 26.00 -13.84
N ARG A 257 41.57 24.73 -14.18
CA ARG A 257 42.88 24.12 -14.37
C ARG A 257 42.73 22.73 -14.95
#